data_af6cd3263186b436f8a6cb7cffddd889
#
_entry.id   af6cd3263186b436f8a6cb7cffddd889
#
_cell.length_a   1.000
_cell.length_b   1.000
_cell.length_c   1.000
_cell.angle_alpha   90.00
_cell.angle_beta   90.00
_cell.angle_gamma   90.00
#
_symmetry.space_group_name_H-M   'P 1'
#
loop_
_entity.id
_entity.type
_entity.pdbx_description
1 polymer ?
#
loop_
_entity_poly.entity_id
_entity_poly.type
_entity_poly.pdbx_seq_one_letter_code
_entity_poly.pdbx_strand_id
1 'polypeptide(L)'
;MKTLKNDWKLGAAVGTALSLGSAGAIAGPHGFDLHNVFHGASASFAGTSIAHVEDPVSAVFGNPATLTTYYGGTNFMFGATFYMPRATMKHDGSAGHAVANTGGAFTTMNETAQGSAAASFNFDATSKADVYAVPTVAVTQDLSGLGIPVVLGVGVSATSGIGVDYKHSSNSLGAAAELINLGVNAGIGMKMSDTMDVGISMTITYAMLEAGLTGSGGMTHDLGFRGTLGVRNKISDATTVALYYQTEQEHQYDNLHVTSMHGTQPFAALSSYSAAHGKTGSVVCNADVVTSNTGVCRQDVEVEQPWNVGLGISHNMDANTLVMLDITHKAWSDSKFFKEFYDDQNVISVGIQKTMGNLKLRAGYGYADDPLLSMVKVGDEIKTIGLVNSEGNATSSPMYGLFMSYFQAMETPVIYKHRVAVGLGVESFLGVPFLSLDTHAAIQLEEDKCFGSGQADYGTGLGAYSATTKGIALAGGLASDGCTSADHTKATVSSFHLGGALTWSF
;
A
#
# COMPACT_ATOMS: atom_id res chain seq x y z
N MET A 1 42.15 -5.84 21.23
CA MET A 1 41.07 -6.48 22.02
C MET A 1 40.31 -5.47 22.87
N LYS A 2 39.78 -4.39 22.27
CA LYS A 2 39.00 -3.35 22.98
C LYS A 2 37.70 -2.93 22.26
N THR A 3 37.25 -3.63 21.21
CA THR A 3 36.16 -3.25 20.33
C THR A 3 34.87 -4.06 20.49
N LEU A 4 34.81 -5.07 21.36
CA LEU A 4 33.66 -5.98 21.49
C LEU A 4 32.64 -5.63 22.60
N LYS A 5 32.72 -4.42 23.20
CA LYS A 5 31.79 -4.07 24.31
C LYS A 5 30.53 -3.28 23.94
N ASN A 6 30.34 -2.89 22.67
CA ASN A 6 29.16 -2.08 22.27
C ASN A 6 28.10 -2.85 21.48
N ASP A 7 28.37 -4.08 21.04
CA ASP A 7 27.50 -4.82 20.12
C ASP A 7 26.14 -5.24 20.73
N TRP A 8 26.08 -5.43 22.05
CA TRP A 8 24.84 -5.79 22.73
C TRP A 8 23.82 -4.61 22.78
N LYS A 9 24.31 -3.35 22.74
CA LYS A 9 23.43 -2.17 22.74
C LYS A 9 22.71 -2.01 21.40
N LEU A 10 23.37 -2.40 20.29
CA LEU A 10 22.76 -2.41 18.97
C LEU A 10 21.66 -3.47 18.88
N GLY A 11 21.93 -4.69 19.36
CA GLY A 11 20.95 -5.76 19.44
C GLY A 11 19.75 -5.42 20.33
N ALA A 12 19.99 -4.73 21.46
CA ALA A 12 18.93 -4.27 22.34
C ALA A 12 18.06 -3.15 21.72
N ALA A 13 18.68 -2.21 20.98
CA ALA A 13 17.95 -1.14 20.28
C ALA A 13 17.06 -1.70 19.15
N VAL A 14 17.56 -2.64 18.35
CA VAL A 14 16.80 -3.32 17.31
C VAL A 14 15.67 -4.17 17.92
N GLY A 15 15.95 -4.90 19.00
CA GLY A 15 14.95 -5.70 19.71
C GLY A 15 13.84 -4.84 20.34
N THR A 16 14.18 -3.64 20.85
CA THR A 16 13.20 -2.69 21.42
C THR A 16 12.36 -2.04 20.31
N ALA A 17 12.94 -1.72 19.16
CA ALA A 17 12.20 -1.21 18.00
C ALA A 17 11.20 -2.23 17.45
N LEU A 18 11.59 -3.51 17.42
CA LEU A 18 10.70 -4.60 17.01
C LEU A 18 9.58 -4.88 18.04
N SER A 19 9.79 -4.62 19.33
CA SER A 19 8.78 -4.81 20.37
C SER A 19 7.77 -3.66 20.49
N LEU A 20 8.03 -2.51 19.89
CA LEU A 20 7.09 -1.38 19.81
C LEU A 20 6.11 -1.50 18.61
N GLY A 21 6.26 -2.54 17.81
CA GLY A 21 5.57 -2.73 16.53
C GLY A 21 4.24 -3.48 16.59
N SER A 22 3.35 -3.16 17.53
CA SER A 22 1.91 -3.37 17.29
C SER A 22 1.34 -2.12 16.61
N ALA A 23 1.96 -1.72 15.51
CA ALA A 23 1.48 -0.59 14.71
C ALA A 23 0.45 -1.13 13.72
N GLY A 24 -0.76 -0.64 13.81
CA GLY A 24 -1.80 -0.85 12.82
C GLY A 24 -1.39 -0.42 11.41
N ALA A 25 -2.13 -0.85 10.44
CA ALA A 25 -1.86 -0.73 9.02
C ALA A 25 -1.84 0.72 8.52
N ILE A 26 -1.19 0.93 7.41
CA ILE A 26 -0.89 2.24 6.86
C ILE A 26 -1.39 2.28 5.42
N ALA A 27 -2.38 3.13 5.14
CA ALA A 27 -2.67 3.50 3.76
C ALA A 27 -1.59 4.48 3.28
N GLY A 28 -0.84 4.10 2.27
CA GLY A 28 0.24 4.91 1.75
C GLY A 28 -0.23 6.05 0.84
N PRO A 29 0.57 7.11 0.71
CA PRO A 29 0.23 8.29 -0.07
C PRO A 29 0.09 8.08 -1.57
N HIS A 30 0.62 7.01 -2.11
CA HIS A 30 0.61 6.75 -3.54
C HIS A 30 0.36 5.27 -3.84
N GLY A 31 -0.69 4.72 -3.23
CA GLY A 31 -1.00 3.31 -3.30
C GLY A 31 -0.45 2.54 -2.09
N PHE A 32 -0.50 1.21 -2.16
CA PHE A 32 -0.04 0.33 -1.07
C PHE A 32 1.49 0.35 -0.88
N ASP A 33 2.26 0.77 -1.88
CA ASP A 33 3.72 0.77 -1.88
C ASP A 33 4.26 2.15 -1.45
N LEU A 34 4.96 2.19 -0.32
CA LEU A 34 5.35 3.40 0.42
C LEU A 34 6.78 3.86 0.11
N HIS A 35 7.09 4.25 -1.09
CA HIS A 35 8.43 4.69 -1.42
C HIS A 35 8.85 5.95 -0.62
N ASN A 36 9.70 5.77 0.42
CA ASN A 36 10.37 6.81 1.22
C ASN A 36 9.51 7.98 1.78
N VAL A 37 8.19 7.87 1.76
CA VAL A 37 7.29 8.96 2.16
C VAL A 37 7.10 9.10 3.68
N PHE A 38 7.60 8.14 4.46
CA PHE A 38 7.60 8.17 5.91
C PHE A 38 9.00 8.19 6.52
N HIS A 39 10.04 8.31 5.70
CA HIS A 39 11.42 8.21 6.14
C HIS A 39 12.00 9.60 6.41
N GLY A 40 12.47 9.83 7.61
CA GLY A 40 13.27 10.95 8.04
C GLY A 40 13.14 12.25 7.25
N ALA A 41 14.21 12.62 6.57
CA ALA A 41 14.25 13.82 5.75
C ALA A 41 13.46 13.69 4.44
N SER A 42 13.44 12.50 3.80
CA SER A 42 12.77 12.33 2.50
C SER A 42 11.25 12.54 2.57
N ALA A 43 10.64 12.27 3.72
CA ALA A 43 9.23 12.57 3.94
C ALA A 43 8.90 14.06 3.78
N SER A 44 9.84 14.95 4.14
CA SER A 44 9.69 16.41 3.96
C SER A 44 9.81 16.87 2.51
N PHE A 45 10.35 16.01 1.63
CA PHE A 45 10.42 16.18 0.18
C PHE A 45 9.30 15.45 -0.58
N ALA A 46 8.23 15.06 0.12
CA ALA A 46 7.16 14.23 -0.43
C ALA A 46 7.64 12.87 -0.99
N GLY A 47 8.74 12.32 -0.44
CA GLY A 47 9.33 11.04 -0.81
C GLY A 47 10.48 11.12 -1.82
N THR A 48 10.79 12.30 -2.35
CA THR A 48 11.89 12.50 -3.32
C THR A 48 13.24 12.09 -2.73
N SER A 49 13.93 11.09 -3.33
CA SER A 49 15.14 10.49 -2.76
C SER A 49 15.93 9.60 -3.73
N ILE A 50 15.57 9.57 -5.04
CA ILE A 50 16.19 8.63 -5.99
C ILE A 50 17.62 9.04 -6.33
N ALA A 51 17.87 10.34 -6.58
CA ALA A 51 19.18 10.84 -6.94
C ALA A 51 20.00 11.37 -5.75
N HIS A 52 19.32 11.78 -4.67
CA HIS A 52 19.94 12.37 -3.49
C HIS A 52 19.16 11.99 -2.24
N VAL A 53 19.86 11.69 -1.17
CA VAL A 53 19.29 11.35 0.15
C VAL A 53 19.91 12.20 1.25
N GLU A 54 19.12 12.54 2.24
CA GLU A 54 19.54 13.29 3.43
C GLU A 54 19.51 12.41 4.71
N ASP A 55 18.99 11.21 4.62
CA ASP A 55 18.88 10.29 5.76
C ASP A 55 19.23 8.83 5.40
N PRO A 56 19.80 8.05 6.35
CA PRO A 56 20.22 6.67 6.12
C PRO A 56 19.09 5.72 5.71
N VAL A 57 17.87 5.88 6.26
CA VAL A 57 16.74 5.00 5.95
C VAL A 57 16.34 5.12 4.48
N SER A 58 16.33 6.35 3.94
CA SER A 58 16.01 6.59 2.54
C SER A 58 17.04 6.00 1.58
N ALA A 59 18.32 5.95 1.98
CA ALA A 59 19.35 5.26 1.20
C ALA A 59 19.17 3.74 1.22
N VAL A 60 18.77 3.19 2.35
CA VAL A 60 18.60 1.74 2.54
C VAL A 60 17.37 1.23 1.77
N PHE A 61 16.22 1.91 1.88
CA PHE A 61 14.95 1.44 1.29
C PHE A 61 14.67 1.96 -0.11
N GLY A 62 15.34 3.06 -0.53
CA GLY A 62 15.19 3.66 -1.85
C GLY A 62 16.21 3.11 -2.85
N ASN A 63 16.92 4.02 -3.52
CA ASN A 63 17.97 3.66 -4.48
C ASN A 63 19.27 3.27 -3.74
N PRO A 64 19.70 1.98 -3.75
CA PRO A 64 20.88 1.54 -3.00
C PRO A 64 22.20 2.16 -3.49
N ALA A 65 22.27 2.75 -4.69
CA ALA A 65 23.42 3.51 -5.12
C ALA A 65 23.67 4.77 -4.25
N THR A 66 22.63 5.30 -3.59
CA THR A 66 22.74 6.45 -2.70
C THR A 66 23.42 6.12 -1.36
N LEU A 67 23.61 4.84 -1.02
CA LEU A 67 24.39 4.42 0.13
C LEU A 67 25.83 4.98 0.09
N THR A 68 26.37 5.20 -1.11
CA THR A 68 27.70 5.82 -1.28
C THR A 68 27.80 7.25 -0.74
N THR A 69 26.69 7.90 -0.42
CA THR A 69 26.66 9.19 0.29
C THR A 69 27.26 9.07 1.69
N TYR A 70 27.24 7.87 2.30
CA TYR A 70 27.70 7.58 3.66
C TYR A 70 29.11 6.98 3.73
N TYR A 71 29.94 7.19 2.70
CA TYR A 71 31.37 6.92 2.82
C TYR A 71 32.01 7.79 3.91
N GLY A 72 32.90 7.16 4.68
CA GLY A 72 33.71 7.86 5.69
C GLY A 72 33.20 7.68 7.12
N GLY A 73 32.22 6.80 7.37
CA GLY A 73 31.78 6.61 8.75
C GLY A 73 30.68 5.56 8.95
N THR A 74 30.20 5.55 10.17
CA THR A 74 29.02 4.79 10.60
C THR A 74 27.91 5.78 10.91
N ASN A 75 26.72 5.55 10.38
CA ASN A 75 25.54 6.34 10.70
C ASN A 75 24.48 5.41 11.30
N PHE A 76 23.88 5.84 12.38
CA PHE A 76 22.75 5.18 13.01
C PHE A 76 21.58 6.15 13.06
N MET A 77 20.44 5.75 12.53
CA MET A 77 19.21 6.53 12.54
C MET A 77 18.09 5.77 13.24
N PHE A 78 17.33 6.50 14.03
CA PHE A 78 16.08 6.05 14.64
C PHE A 78 15.03 7.15 14.51
N GLY A 79 13.84 6.79 14.06
CA GLY A 79 12.74 7.72 13.89
C GLY A 79 11.38 7.05 13.91
N ALA A 80 10.35 7.87 13.87
CA ALA A 80 8.98 7.42 13.69
C ALA A 80 8.15 8.50 13.00
N THR A 81 7.16 8.05 12.23
CA THR A 81 6.13 8.90 11.64
C THR A 81 4.76 8.45 12.14
N PHE A 82 3.99 9.39 12.65
CA PHE A 82 2.58 9.19 12.98
C PHE A 82 1.76 9.49 11.74
N TYR A 83 1.05 8.49 11.28
CA TYR A 83 0.16 8.57 10.13
C TYR A 83 -1.29 8.56 10.61
N MET A 84 -2.06 9.53 10.17
CA MET A 84 -3.45 9.76 10.56
C MET A 84 -4.34 9.76 9.32
N PRO A 85 -4.80 8.58 8.83
CA PRO A 85 -5.70 8.49 7.70
C PRO A 85 -7.11 8.89 8.10
N ARG A 86 -7.85 9.39 7.13
CA ARG A 86 -9.29 9.58 7.22
C ARG A 86 -9.92 9.05 5.95
N ALA A 87 -10.76 8.03 6.08
CA ALA A 87 -11.54 7.50 4.98
C ALA A 87 -13.02 7.56 5.36
N THR A 88 -13.83 8.15 4.50
CA THR A 88 -15.28 8.20 4.64
C THR A 88 -15.89 7.49 3.46
N MET A 89 -16.93 6.72 3.71
CA MET A 89 -17.60 5.90 2.74
C MET A 89 -19.08 6.16 2.77
N LYS A 90 -19.67 6.36 1.59
CA LYS A 90 -21.11 6.43 1.41
C LYS A 90 -21.53 5.41 0.36
N HIS A 91 -22.56 4.63 0.68
CA HIS A 91 -23.14 3.65 -0.22
C HIS A 91 -24.67 3.81 -0.24
N ASP A 92 -25.25 3.90 -1.43
CA ASP A 92 -26.70 3.88 -1.66
C ASP A 92 -27.08 2.50 -2.18
N GLY A 93 -27.68 1.71 -1.29
CA GLY A 93 -28.13 0.35 -1.59
C GLY A 93 -29.47 0.29 -2.35
N SER A 94 -30.07 1.42 -2.68
CA SER A 94 -31.36 1.45 -3.40
C SER A 94 -31.30 0.73 -4.75
N ALA A 95 -30.12 0.71 -5.38
CA ALA A 95 -29.85 -0.06 -6.58
C ALA A 95 -29.97 -1.58 -6.39
N GLY A 96 -29.72 -2.09 -5.18
CA GLY A 96 -29.88 -3.51 -4.84
C GLY A 96 -31.30 -4.02 -4.99
N HIS A 97 -32.30 -3.15 -4.85
CA HIS A 97 -33.71 -3.53 -5.00
C HIS A 97 -34.09 -4.02 -6.40
N ALA A 98 -33.56 -3.37 -7.43
CA ALA A 98 -33.88 -3.76 -8.81
C ALA A 98 -33.35 -5.15 -9.17
N VAL A 99 -32.32 -5.60 -8.50
CA VAL A 99 -31.64 -6.87 -8.78
C VAL A 99 -32.20 -8.01 -7.93
N ALA A 100 -32.67 -7.75 -6.72
CA ALA A 100 -33.33 -8.77 -5.90
C ALA A 100 -34.55 -9.37 -6.57
N ASN A 101 -35.27 -8.60 -7.38
CA ASN A 101 -36.42 -9.07 -8.16
C ASN A 101 -36.04 -9.99 -9.32
N THR A 102 -34.77 -10.12 -9.68
CA THR A 102 -34.30 -10.98 -10.78
C THR A 102 -33.79 -12.34 -10.32
N GLY A 103 -33.92 -12.69 -9.03
CA GLY A 103 -33.52 -14.00 -8.49
C GLY A 103 -32.01 -14.19 -8.28
N GLY A 104 -31.25 -13.11 -8.19
CA GLY A 104 -29.80 -13.16 -8.00
C GLY A 104 -29.34 -13.38 -6.56
N ALA A 105 -28.10 -13.76 -6.36
CA ALA A 105 -27.49 -14.26 -5.14
C ALA A 105 -27.49 -13.31 -3.91
N PHE A 106 -27.89 -12.06 -4.06
CA PHE A 106 -28.08 -11.12 -2.94
C PHE A 106 -29.36 -11.36 -2.13
N THR A 107 -30.28 -12.19 -2.60
CA THR A 107 -31.38 -12.65 -1.75
C THR A 107 -30.86 -13.41 -0.55
N THR A 108 -29.68 -13.99 -0.60
CA THR A 108 -29.07 -14.73 0.52
C THR A 108 -28.41 -13.83 1.56
N MET A 109 -28.07 -12.58 1.26
CA MET A 109 -27.57 -11.64 2.28
C MET A 109 -28.67 -11.24 3.30
N ASN A 110 -29.91 -11.49 3.01
CA ASN A 110 -31.06 -11.03 3.80
C ASN A 110 -32.02 -12.13 4.22
N GLU A 111 -31.64 -13.41 4.14
CA GLU A 111 -32.51 -14.50 4.58
C GLU A 111 -32.86 -14.49 6.08
N THR A 112 -32.17 -13.70 6.90
CA THR A 112 -32.57 -13.46 8.29
C THR A 112 -33.64 -12.38 8.46
N ALA A 113 -33.94 -11.58 7.45
CA ALA A 113 -35.04 -10.64 7.45
C ALA A 113 -36.24 -11.25 6.69
N GLN A 114 -37.06 -12.00 7.41
CA GLN A 114 -38.33 -12.52 6.93
C GLN A 114 -39.15 -11.40 6.30
N GLY A 115 -39.46 -11.54 5.03
CA GLY A 115 -40.54 -10.84 4.36
C GLY A 115 -40.12 -9.69 3.45
N SER A 116 -40.05 -9.98 2.17
CA SER A 116 -40.46 -9.12 1.05
C SER A 116 -39.92 -7.70 0.98
N ALA A 117 -38.67 -7.49 1.09
CA ALA A 117 -37.94 -6.40 0.43
C ALA A 117 -36.48 -6.73 0.56
N ALA A 118 -35.75 -6.90 -0.52
CA ALA A 118 -34.30 -6.82 -0.44
C ALA A 118 -33.99 -5.49 0.26
N ALA A 119 -33.51 -5.56 1.50
CA ALA A 119 -33.25 -4.36 2.25
C ALA A 119 -32.09 -3.67 1.55
N SER A 120 -32.37 -2.52 0.94
CA SER A 120 -31.33 -1.61 0.54
C SER A 120 -30.51 -1.27 1.78
N PHE A 121 -29.26 -1.67 1.86
CA PHE A 121 -28.41 -1.16 2.92
C PHE A 121 -27.84 0.17 2.45
N ASN A 122 -28.20 1.22 3.16
CA ASN A 122 -27.56 2.50 3.04
C ASN A 122 -26.48 2.61 4.08
N PHE A 123 -25.36 3.10 3.68
CA PHE A 123 -24.17 3.18 4.51
C PHE A 123 -23.53 4.55 4.36
N ASP A 124 -23.28 5.22 5.45
CA ASP A 124 -22.57 6.50 5.51
C ASP A 124 -21.76 6.50 6.82
N ALA A 125 -20.46 6.31 6.71
CA ALA A 125 -19.60 6.22 7.89
C ALA A 125 -18.17 6.65 7.59
N THR A 126 -17.49 7.13 8.63
CA THR A 126 -16.06 7.37 8.64
C THR A 126 -15.35 6.18 9.27
N SER A 127 -14.27 5.73 8.64
CA SER A 127 -13.41 4.68 9.17
C SER A 127 -12.90 5.03 10.56
N LYS A 128 -12.81 4.03 11.45
CA LYS A 128 -12.19 4.12 12.76
C LYS A 128 -10.72 3.67 12.78
N ALA A 129 -10.13 3.47 11.60
CA ALA A 129 -8.68 3.36 11.50
C ALA A 129 -8.05 4.67 11.95
N ASP A 130 -7.38 4.62 13.11
CA ASP A 130 -6.94 5.82 13.82
C ASP A 130 -5.50 6.23 13.47
N VAL A 131 -4.64 6.36 14.47
CA VAL A 131 -3.25 6.81 14.33
C VAL A 131 -2.31 5.62 14.27
N TYR A 132 -1.48 5.59 13.24
CA TYR A 132 -0.48 4.54 13.06
C TYR A 132 0.92 5.11 13.29
N ALA A 133 1.73 4.41 14.10
CA ALA A 133 3.13 4.75 14.30
C ALA A 133 4.01 3.91 13.37
N VAL A 134 4.70 4.56 12.44
CA VAL A 134 5.63 3.93 11.49
C VAL A 134 7.04 4.09 12.00
N PRO A 135 7.63 3.07 12.63
CA PRO A 135 9.01 3.14 13.08
C PRO A 135 9.96 3.04 11.89
N THR A 136 11.07 3.76 11.97
CA THR A 136 12.17 3.69 11.01
C THR A 136 13.49 3.59 11.74
N VAL A 137 14.31 2.60 11.36
CA VAL A 137 15.66 2.40 11.89
C VAL A 137 16.58 2.08 10.73
N ALA A 138 17.75 2.69 10.70
CA ALA A 138 18.80 2.28 9.76
C ALA A 138 20.20 2.45 10.34
N VAL A 139 21.10 1.62 9.83
CA VAL A 139 22.55 1.72 10.03
C VAL A 139 23.21 1.72 8.67
N THR A 140 24.12 2.65 8.44
CA THR A 140 25.04 2.59 7.30
C THR A 140 26.48 2.49 7.83
N GLN A 141 27.29 1.68 7.17
CA GLN A 141 28.67 1.42 7.55
C GLN A 141 29.59 1.44 6.34
N ASP A 142 30.54 2.35 6.34
CA ASP A 142 31.64 2.32 5.37
C ASP A 142 32.61 1.17 5.70
N LEU A 143 32.84 0.27 4.74
CA LEU A 143 33.75 -0.86 4.86
C LEU A 143 35.09 -0.61 4.16
N SER A 144 35.34 0.57 3.61
CA SER A 144 36.59 0.91 2.91
C SER A 144 37.82 0.81 3.82
N GLY A 145 37.66 1.11 5.11
CA GLY A 145 38.68 0.90 6.14
C GLY A 145 39.11 -0.56 6.35
N LEU A 146 38.31 -1.52 5.90
CA LEU A 146 38.60 -2.96 5.88
C LEU A 146 39.14 -3.43 4.52
N GLY A 147 39.40 -2.52 3.59
CA GLY A 147 39.83 -2.80 2.22
C GLY A 147 38.71 -3.22 1.27
N ILE A 148 37.44 -3.07 1.68
CA ILE A 148 36.25 -3.38 0.88
C ILE A 148 35.58 -2.05 0.50
N PRO A 149 35.68 -1.60 -0.78
CA PRO A 149 35.23 -0.26 -1.19
C PRO A 149 33.71 -0.18 -1.36
N VAL A 150 32.96 -0.51 -0.31
CA VAL A 150 31.49 -0.49 -0.29
C VAL A 150 30.97 0.17 0.99
N VAL A 151 29.76 0.72 0.91
CA VAL A 151 28.96 1.09 2.08
C VAL A 151 27.86 0.06 2.25
N LEU A 152 27.80 -0.56 3.41
CA LEU A 152 26.71 -1.45 3.82
C LEU A 152 25.60 -0.61 4.45
N GLY A 153 24.36 -0.89 4.09
CA GLY A 153 23.17 -0.34 4.73
C GLY A 153 22.24 -1.45 5.20
N VAL A 154 21.72 -1.33 6.43
CA VAL A 154 20.67 -2.23 6.96
C VAL A 154 19.62 -1.38 7.65
N GLY A 155 18.35 -1.70 7.45
CA GLY A 155 17.26 -0.94 8.08
C GLY A 155 15.97 -1.73 8.25
N VAL A 156 15.08 -1.16 9.05
CA VAL A 156 13.72 -1.64 9.30
C VAL A 156 12.76 -0.47 9.11
N SER A 157 11.74 -0.68 8.28
CA SER A 157 10.65 0.28 8.08
C SER A 157 9.42 -0.40 7.50
N ALA A 158 8.26 0.27 7.56
CA ALA A 158 7.11 -0.17 6.77
C ALA A 158 7.36 0.08 5.28
N THR A 159 7.04 -0.91 4.45
CA THR A 159 7.22 -0.85 3.00
C THR A 159 5.90 -0.69 2.25
N SER A 160 4.80 -1.18 2.81
CA SER A 160 3.46 -0.94 2.31
C SER A 160 2.41 -1.07 3.42
N GLY A 161 1.21 -0.60 3.16
CA GLY A 161 0.12 -0.72 4.11
C GLY A 161 -1.18 -0.10 3.66
N ILE A 162 -2.27 -0.55 4.27
CA ILE A 162 -3.60 0.03 4.20
C ILE A 162 -4.31 -0.19 5.54
N GLY A 163 -5.19 0.73 5.92
CA GLY A 163 -6.03 0.58 7.11
C GLY A 163 -7.35 1.29 6.95
N VAL A 164 -8.43 0.50 7.00
CA VAL A 164 -9.81 0.98 7.12
C VAL A 164 -10.58 0.10 8.07
N ASP A 165 -11.47 0.67 8.87
CA ASP A 165 -12.34 -0.06 9.77
C ASP A 165 -13.73 0.59 9.83
N TYR A 166 -14.70 -0.12 9.31
CA TYR A 166 -16.12 0.26 9.34
C TYR A 166 -16.97 -0.74 10.15
N LYS A 167 -16.35 -1.66 10.90
CA LYS A 167 -17.04 -2.70 11.70
C LYS A 167 -18.07 -2.13 12.70
N HIS A 168 -17.90 -0.86 13.08
CA HIS A 168 -18.82 -0.16 13.98
C HIS A 168 -20.15 0.23 13.35
N SER A 169 -20.27 0.21 12.03
CA SER A 169 -21.51 0.49 11.32
C SER A 169 -22.21 -0.82 10.98
N SER A 170 -23.47 -0.95 11.38
CA SER A 170 -24.26 -2.18 11.20
C SER A 170 -24.43 -2.59 9.74
N ASN A 171 -24.40 -1.63 8.82
CA ASN A 171 -24.60 -1.85 7.39
C ASN A 171 -23.28 -2.00 6.61
N SER A 172 -22.14 -2.00 7.29
CA SER A 172 -20.83 -2.15 6.64
C SER A 172 -20.52 -3.57 6.18
N LEU A 173 -21.35 -4.54 6.58
CA LEU A 173 -21.10 -5.97 6.37
C LEU A 173 -19.78 -6.46 7.01
N GLY A 174 -19.27 -5.71 8.01
CA GLY A 174 -18.00 -6.00 8.66
C GLY A 174 -16.77 -5.51 7.89
N ALA A 175 -16.97 -4.60 6.91
CA ALA A 175 -15.89 -4.08 6.10
C ALA A 175 -14.75 -3.49 6.93
N ALA A 176 -13.58 -4.04 6.74
CA ALA A 176 -12.32 -3.59 7.30
C ALA A 176 -11.18 -4.22 6.51
N ALA A 177 -10.14 -3.48 6.26
CA ALA A 177 -8.91 -4.02 5.73
C ALA A 177 -7.73 -3.49 6.52
N GLU A 178 -6.82 -4.36 6.85
CA GLU A 178 -5.57 -4.00 7.48
C GLU A 178 -4.44 -4.78 6.81
N LEU A 179 -3.60 -4.06 6.03
CA LEU A 179 -2.37 -4.58 5.46
C LEU A 179 -1.20 -3.88 6.13
N ILE A 180 -0.28 -4.65 6.68
CA ILE A 180 0.96 -4.15 7.27
C ILE A 180 2.12 -4.93 6.68
N ASN A 181 3.00 -4.25 5.97
CA ASN A 181 4.24 -4.82 5.45
C ASN A 181 5.43 -4.17 6.15
N LEU A 182 6.04 -4.90 7.07
CA LEU A 182 7.25 -4.48 7.76
C LEU A 182 8.48 -5.09 7.10
N GLY A 183 9.30 -4.27 6.46
CA GLY A 183 10.50 -4.68 5.74
C GLY A 183 11.78 -4.57 6.57
N VAL A 184 12.61 -5.58 6.46
CA VAL A 184 14.04 -5.52 6.80
C VAL A 184 14.80 -5.47 5.49
N ASN A 185 15.52 -4.39 5.24
CA ASN A 185 16.33 -4.22 4.03
C ASN A 185 17.81 -4.28 4.37
N ALA A 186 18.58 -4.99 3.54
CA ALA A 186 20.03 -4.98 3.56
C ALA A 186 20.56 -4.71 2.14
N GLY A 187 21.47 -3.76 2.02
CA GLY A 187 22.04 -3.35 0.73
C GLY A 187 23.47 -2.90 0.81
N ILE A 188 24.10 -2.85 -0.34
CA ILE A 188 25.44 -2.30 -0.53
C ILE A 188 25.44 -1.27 -1.67
N GLY A 189 26.19 -0.20 -1.46
CA GLY A 189 26.52 0.80 -2.46
C GLY A 189 28.01 0.89 -2.70
N MET A 190 28.40 1.05 -3.96
CA MET A 190 29.81 1.09 -4.38
C MET A 190 30.05 2.18 -5.42
N LYS A 191 31.16 2.89 -5.30
CA LYS A 191 31.65 3.82 -6.34
C LYS A 191 32.31 3.00 -7.45
N MET A 192 31.73 3.05 -8.66
CA MET A 192 32.33 2.43 -9.85
C MET A 192 33.33 3.34 -10.54
N SER A 193 33.14 4.66 -10.42
CA SER A 193 34.04 5.70 -10.91
C SER A 193 33.87 6.98 -10.08
N ASP A 194 34.59 8.04 -10.44
CA ASP A 194 34.44 9.36 -9.80
C ASP A 194 33.06 9.98 -10.00
N THR A 195 32.31 9.52 -11.01
CA THR A 195 31.00 10.06 -11.36
C THR A 195 29.86 9.05 -11.19
N MET A 196 30.16 7.74 -11.15
CA MET A 196 29.13 6.70 -11.16
C MET A 196 29.16 5.83 -9.91
N ASP A 197 28.02 5.75 -9.25
CA ASP A 197 27.75 4.84 -8.14
C ASP A 197 26.74 3.77 -8.56
N VAL A 198 26.87 2.58 -8.02
CA VAL A 198 25.92 1.46 -8.19
C VAL A 198 25.55 0.88 -6.84
N GLY A 199 24.41 0.21 -6.76
CA GLY A 199 24.01 -0.46 -5.55
C GLY A 199 23.02 -1.59 -5.81
N ILE A 200 22.96 -2.49 -4.86
CA ILE A 200 22.00 -3.59 -4.81
C ILE A 200 21.51 -3.74 -3.38
N SER A 201 20.24 -4.05 -3.23
CA SER A 201 19.67 -4.37 -1.92
C SER A 201 18.61 -5.46 -2.03
N MET A 202 18.30 -6.07 -0.89
CA MET A 202 17.24 -7.06 -0.73
C MET A 202 16.40 -6.70 0.49
N THR A 203 15.10 -6.65 0.31
CA THR A 203 14.12 -6.49 1.38
C THR A 203 13.45 -7.83 1.66
N ILE A 204 13.42 -8.21 2.94
CA ILE A 204 12.59 -9.29 3.46
C ILE A 204 11.43 -8.61 4.18
N THR A 205 10.20 -8.91 3.77
CA THR A 205 9.00 -8.27 4.35
C THR A 205 8.19 -9.30 5.11
N TYR A 206 7.89 -8.99 6.37
CA TYR A 206 6.85 -9.66 7.12
C TYR A 206 5.54 -8.93 6.83
N ALA A 207 4.67 -9.58 6.09
CA ALA A 207 3.40 -9.03 5.64
C ALA A 207 2.26 -9.62 6.47
N MET A 208 1.33 -8.78 6.88
CA MET A 208 0.12 -9.16 7.62
C MET A 208 -1.09 -8.57 6.92
N LEU A 209 -2.15 -9.38 6.74
CA LEU A 209 -3.38 -8.95 6.07
C LEU A 209 -4.61 -9.44 6.82
N GLU A 210 -5.52 -8.53 7.11
CA GLU A 210 -6.93 -8.79 7.43
C GLU A 210 -7.81 -8.15 6.36
N ALA A 211 -8.83 -8.86 5.86
CA ALA A 211 -9.79 -8.34 4.90
C ALA A 211 -11.20 -8.79 5.29
N GLY A 212 -11.96 -7.90 5.93
CA GLY A 212 -13.23 -8.21 6.57
C GLY A 212 -14.32 -8.66 5.60
N LEU A 213 -14.38 -8.03 4.42
CA LEU A 213 -15.37 -8.40 3.38
C LEU A 213 -15.12 -9.77 2.74
N THR A 214 -13.90 -10.28 2.82
CA THR A 214 -13.60 -11.66 2.37
C THR A 214 -14.01 -12.70 3.43
N GLY A 215 -14.51 -12.25 4.60
CA GLY A 215 -14.87 -13.11 5.70
C GLY A 215 -13.67 -13.63 6.47
N SER A 216 -12.50 -12.99 6.37
CA SER A 216 -11.34 -13.40 7.15
C SER A 216 -11.66 -13.33 8.65
N GLY A 217 -11.37 -14.40 9.35
CA GLY A 217 -11.60 -14.50 10.79
C GLY A 217 -10.51 -13.87 11.64
N GLY A 218 -9.62 -13.08 11.04
CA GLY A 218 -8.48 -12.45 11.69
C GLY A 218 -7.33 -12.22 10.71
N MET A 219 -6.22 -11.75 11.27
CA MET A 219 -5.02 -11.42 10.51
C MET A 219 -4.24 -12.68 10.14
N THR A 220 -3.87 -12.82 8.89
CA THR A 220 -2.94 -13.81 8.36
C THR A 220 -1.63 -13.15 7.98
N HIS A 221 -0.56 -13.93 7.80
CA HIS A 221 0.78 -13.38 7.58
C HIS A 221 1.60 -14.23 6.63
N ASP A 222 2.57 -13.60 5.97
CA ASP A 222 3.54 -14.25 5.08
C ASP A 222 4.87 -13.51 5.05
N LEU A 223 5.89 -14.15 4.49
CA LEU A 223 7.22 -13.59 4.26
C LEU A 223 7.50 -13.44 2.77
N GLY A 224 7.63 -12.21 2.30
CA GLY A 224 7.97 -11.89 0.91
C GLY A 224 9.40 -11.35 0.77
N PHE A 225 9.91 -11.43 -0.47
CA PHE A 225 11.25 -10.98 -0.82
C PHE A 225 11.20 -10.00 -1.99
N ARG A 226 12.03 -8.97 -1.96
CA ARG A 226 12.13 -7.97 -3.03
C ARG A 226 13.58 -7.56 -3.23
N GLY A 227 14.04 -7.55 -4.48
CA GLY A 227 15.36 -7.06 -4.88
C GLY A 227 15.29 -5.63 -5.41
N THR A 228 16.32 -4.82 -5.17
CA THR A 228 16.46 -3.48 -5.75
C THR A 228 17.84 -3.30 -6.34
N LEU A 229 17.89 -2.79 -7.55
CA LEU A 229 19.12 -2.37 -8.24
C LEU A 229 19.10 -0.84 -8.41
N GLY A 230 20.25 -0.20 -8.25
CA GLY A 230 20.35 1.24 -8.38
C GLY A 230 21.61 1.70 -9.08
N VAL A 231 21.49 2.80 -9.81
CA VAL A 231 22.60 3.52 -10.44
C VAL A 231 22.43 5.01 -10.19
N ARG A 232 23.51 5.69 -9.89
CA ARG A 232 23.57 7.13 -9.72
C ARG A 232 24.78 7.69 -10.49
N ASN A 233 24.58 8.76 -11.26
CA ASN A 233 25.64 9.37 -12.06
C ASN A 233 25.67 10.89 -11.89
N LYS A 234 26.82 11.43 -11.52
CA LYS A 234 27.10 12.88 -11.51
C LYS A 234 27.39 13.33 -12.93
N ILE A 235 26.45 14.03 -13.55
CA ILE A 235 26.63 14.58 -14.91
C ILE A 235 27.35 15.94 -14.88
N SER A 236 27.38 16.62 -13.73
CA SER A 236 28.18 17.78 -13.42
C SER A 236 28.40 17.91 -11.92
N ASP A 237 29.21 18.87 -11.47
CA ASP A 237 29.40 19.16 -10.03
C ASP A 237 28.11 19.55 -9.34
N ALA A 238 27.13 20.10 -10.06
CA ALA A 238 25.86 20.54 -9.51
C ALA A 238 24.72 19.54 -9.73
N THR A 239 24.85 18.60 -10.70
CA THR A 239 23.70 17.77 -11.14
C THR A 239 24.01 16.29 -11.08
N THR A 240 23.13 15.56 -10.44
CA THR A 240 23.15 14.09 -10.37
C THR A 240 21.85 13.53 -10.95
N VAL A 241 21.96 12.48 -11.73
CA VAL A 241 20.83 11.68 -12.26
C VAL A 241 20.94 10.28 -11.73
N ALA A 242 19.82 9.66 -11.41
CA ALA A 242 19.80 8.30 -10.88
C ALA A 242 18.61 7.51 -11.39
N LEU A 243 18.78 6.20 -11.42
CA LEU A 243 17.78 5.22 -11.80
C LEU A 243 17.78 4.09 -10.76
N TYR A 244 16.61 3.59 -10.42
CA TYR A 244 16.49 2.32 -9.71
C TYR A 244 15.42 1.44 -10.36
N TYR A 245 15.56 0.14 -10.15
CA TYR A 245 14.57 -0.88 -10.46
C TYR A 245 14.36 -1.75 -9.23
N GLN A 246 13.11 -2.02 -8.91
CA GLN A 246 12.71 -2.86 -7.79
C GLN A 246 11.79 -3.95 -8.31
N THR A 247 12.06 -5.22 -7.95
CA THR A 247 11.25 -6.35 -8.38
C THR A 247 9.88 -6.33 -7.72
N GLU A 248 8.96 -7.11 -8.23
CA GLU A 248 7.72 -7.49 -7.57
C GLU A 248 7.99 -8.16 -6.21
N GLN A 249 6.99 -8.16 -5.35
CA GLN A 249 7.01 -8.87 -4.08
C GLN A 249 5.71 -9.61 -3.85
N GLU A 250 5.80 -10.93 -3.86
CA GLU A 250 4.68 -11.85 -3.72
C GLU A 250 4.49 -12.24 -2.25
N HIS A 251 3.23 -12.31 -1.83
CA HIS A 251 2.79 -12.81 -0.54
C HIS A 251 1.64 -13.77 -0.71
N GLN A 252 1.71 -14.93 -0.05
CA GLN A 252 0.64 -15.90 0.02
C GLN A 252 0.00 -15.87 1.40
N TYR A 253 -1.23 -15.37 1.48
CA TYR A 253 -1.98 -15.30 2.73
C TYR A 253 -2.83 -16.55 2.90
N ASP A 254 -2.39 -17.42 3.80
CA ASP A 254 -3.05 -18.69 4.08
C ASP A 254 -4.42 -18.49 4.72
N ASN A 255 -5.42 -19.18 4.20
CA ASN A 255 -6.77 -19.19 4.74
C ASN A 255 -7.44 -17.81 4.86
N LEU A 256 -7.04 -16.84 4.06
CA LEU A 256 -7.58 -15.47 4.12
C LEU A 256 -9.05 -15.44 3.73
N HIS A 257 -9.42 -16.11 2.63
CA HIS A 257 -10.78 -16.11 2.13
C HIS A 257 -11.63 -17.19 2.78
N VAL A 258 -12.77 -16.79 3.37
CA VAL A 258 -13.74 -17.71 3.96
C VAL A 258 -14.87 -17.97 2.97
N THR A 259 -15.00 -19.25 2.55
CA THR A 259 -16.13 -19.71 1.77
C THR A 259 -17.09 -20.44 2.71
N SER A 260 -18.31 -19.92 2.88
CA SER A 260 -19.37 -20.60 3.66
C SER A 260 -20.30 -21.37 2.75
N MET A 261 -20.64 -22.59 3.10
CA MET A 261 -21.62 -23.39 2.35
C MET A 261 -23.08 -23.05 2.74
N HIS A 262 -23.32 -22.24 3.72
CA HIS A 262 -24.65 -21.82 4.15
C HIS A 262 -24.84 -20.31 4.20
N GLY A 263 -25.94 -19.85 3.64
CA GLY A 263 -26.42 -18.53 3.31
C GLY A 263 -26.44 -17.42 4.35
N THR A 264 -25.58 -17.43 5.34
CA THR A 264 -25.46 -16.36 6.35
C THR A 264 -24.28 -15.43 6.14
N GLN A 265 -23.42 -15.73 5.16
CA GLN A 265 -22.30 -14.85 4.78
C GLN A 265 -22.59 -14.19 3.44
N PRO A 266 -22.22 -12.93 3.25
CA PRO A 266 -22.45 -12.21 1.99
C PRO A 266 -21.88 -12.90 0.74
N PHE A 267 -20.99 -13.87 0.93
CA PHE A 267 -20.25 -14.58 -0.10
C PHE A 267 -20.59 -16.07 -0.22
N ALA A 268 -21.69 -16.53 0.32
CA ALA A 268 -22.10 -17.93 0.23
C ALA A 268 -22.19 -18.46 -1.22
N ALA A 269 -22.44 -17.59 -2.19
CA ALA A 269 -22.41 -17.94 -3.61
C ALA A 269 -21.00 -18.30 -4.13
N LEU A 270 -19.94 -17.86 -3.45
CA LEU A 270 -18.55 -18.15 -3.80
C LEU A 270 -18.13 -19.56 -3.41
N SER A 271 -18.79 -20.14 -2.40
CA SER A 271 -18.42 -21.42 -1.80
C SER A 271 -18.71 -22.62 -2.71
N SER A 272 -19.77 -22.58 -3.50
CA SER A 272 -20.14 -23.69 -4.38
C SER A 272 -19.14 -23.91 -5.53
N TYR A 273 -18.40 -22.89 -5.90
CA TYR A 273 -17.43 -22.93 -6.98
C TYR A 273 -16.12 -23.63 -6.56
N SER A 274 -15.58 -23.25 -5.41
CA SER A 274 -14.32 -23.81 -4.90
C SER A 274 -14.39 -25.32 -4.64
N ALA A 275 -15.49 -25.80 -4.09
CA ALA A 275 -15.70 -27.23 -3.85
C ALA A 275 -15.87 -28.05 -5.14
N ALA A 276 -16.41 -27.46 -6.21
CA ALA A 276 -16.68 -28.18 -7.45
C ALA A 276 -15.47 -28.26 -8.41
N HIS A 277 -14.46 -27.38 -8.28
CA HIS A 277 -13.44 -27.21 -9.32
C HIS A 277 -12.04 -27.64 -8.92
N GLY A 278 -11.83 -28.20 -7.72
CA GLY A 278 -10.59 -28.90 -7.33
C GLY A 278 -9.28 -28.17 -7.63
N LYS A 279 -9.29 -26.82 -7.64
CA LYS A 279 -8.11 -26.07 -7.96
C LYS A 279 -7.21 -25.86 -6.76
N THR A 280 -6.00 -25.94 -7.04
CA THR A 280 -4.71 -25.90 -6.37
C THR A 280 -4.40 -24.66 -5.52
N GLY A 281 -5.32 -24.17 -4.75
CA GLY A 281 -5.04 -23.53 -3.49
C GLY A 281 -5.66 -24.47 -2.47
N SER A 282 -5.01 -24.78 -1.41
CA SER A 282 -5.53 -25.70 -0.41
C SER A 282 -6.80 -25.13 0.24
N VAL A 283 -7.96 -25.48 -0.33
CA VAL A 283 -9.24 -25.19 0.35
C VAL A 283 -9.31 -26.11 1.56
N VAL A 284 -9.09 -25.56 2.72
CA VAL A 284 -9.21 -26.28 3.98
C VAL A 284 -10.64 -26.12 4.48
N CYS A 285 -11.42 -27.20 4.41
CA CYS A 285 -12.74 -27.25 5.01
C CYS A 285 -12.67 -27.97 6.35
N ASN A 286 -13.41 -27.52 7.35
CA ASN A 286 -13.56 -28.30 8.58
C ASN A 286 -14.44 -29.54 8.32
N ALA A 287 -14.30 -30.57 9.15
CA ALA A 287 -14.95 -31.87 8.94
C ALA A 287 -16.49 -31.78 8.88
N ASP A 288 -17.09 -30.76 9.46
CA ASP A 288 -18.55 -30.58 9.51
C ASP A 288 -19.14 -30.18 8.15
N VAL A 289 -18.35 -29.64 7.24
CA VAL A 289 -18.79 -29.34 5.88
C VAL A 289 -19.12 -30.59 5.09
N VAL A 290 -18.38 -31.67 5.31
CA VAL A 290 -18.56 -32.93 4.57
C VAL A 290 -19.79 -33.69 5.07
N THR A 291 -20.16 -33.55 6.33
CA THR A 291 -21.20 -34.36 6.97
C THR A 291 -22.52 -33.61 7.18
N SER A 292 -22.51 -32.32 7.40
CA SER A 292 -23.70 -31.54 7.77
C SER A 292 -24.06 -30.37 6.89
N ASN A 293 -23.22 -30.06 5.88
CA ASN A 293 -23.40 -28.90 5.01
C ASN A 293 -23.36 -27.53 5.73
N THR A 294 -22.79 -27.49 6.95
CA THR A 294 -22.78 -26.31 7.83
C THR A 294 -21.39 -25.75 8.15
N GLY A 295 -20.37 -26.20 7.42
CA GLY A 295 -19.00 -25.82 7.71
C GLY A 295 -18.50 -24.61 6.94
N VAL A 296 -17.30 -24.16 7.30
CA VAL A 296 -16.57 -23.07 6.66
C VAL A 296 -15.35 -23.63 5.95
N CYS A 297 -15.22 -23.32 4.66
CA CYS A 297 -13.99 -23.57 3.91
C CYS A 297 -13.16 -22.28 3.84
N ARG A 298 -11.86 -22.42 3.88
CA ARG A 298 -10.91 -21.30 3.75
C ARG A 298 -10.01 -21.52 2.55
N GLN A 299 -9.63 -20.45 1.92
CA GLN A 299 -8.77 -20.45 0.74
C GLN A 299 -7.62 -19.46 0.92
N ASP A 300 -6.46 -19.86 0.39
CA ASP A 300 -5.30 -19.00 0.32
C ASP A 300 -5.48 -17.95 -0.78
N VAL A 301 -4.95 -16.75 -0.54
CA VAL A 301 -4.98 -15.63 -1.49
C VAL A 301 -3.56 -15.13 -1.72
N GLU A 302 -3.17 -15.08 -2.98
CA GLU A 302 -1.89 -14.57 -3.42
C GLU A 302 -2.04 -13.09 -3.78
N VAL A 303 -1.24 -12.24 -3.13
CA VAL A 303 -1.23 -10.78 -3.32
C VAL A 303 0.19 -10.34 -3.63
N GLU A 304 0.37 -9.59 -4.70
CA GLU A 304 1.69 -9.17 -5.17
C GLU A 304 1.80 -7.64 -5.16
N GLN A 305 2.87 -7.13 -4.58
CA GLN A 305 3.29 -5.74 -4.73
C GLN A 305 3.97 -5.57 -6.10
N PRO A 306 3.70 -4.49 -6.84
CA PRO A 306 4.20 -4.35 -8.22
C PRO A 306 5.72 -4.19 -8.27
N TRP A 307 6.33 -4.61 -9.37
CA TRP A 307 7.64 -4.08 -9.72
C TRP A 307 7.54 -2.59 -10.00
N ASN A 308 8.63 -1.87 -9.74
CA ASN A 308 8.66 -0.44 -10.03
C ASN A 308 10.03 0.02 -10.52
N VAL A 309 10.01 1.12 -11.26
CA VAL A 309 11.20 1.80 -11.78
C VAL A 309 11.08 3.29 -11.51
N GLY A 310 12.18 3.89 -11.07
CA GLY A 310 12.21 5.32 -10.79
C GLY A 310 13.41 6.02 -11.36
N LEU A 311 13.18 7.20 -11.89
CA LEU A 311 14.19 8.15 -12.39
C LEU A 311 14.21 9.36 -11.46
N GLY A 312 15.39 9.76 -10.98
CA GLY A 312 15.60 10.93 -10.14
C GLY A 312 16.63 11.89 -10.70
N ILE A 313 16.41 13.16 -10.44
CA ILE A 313 17.36 14.24 -10.74
C ILE A 313 17.50 15.09 -9.49
N SER A 314 18.74 15.40 -9.09
CA SER A 314 19.05 16.40 -8.07
C SER A 314 19.96 17.47 -8.64
N HIS A 315 19.72 18.73 -8.29
CA HIS A 315 20.49 19.87 -8.78
C HIS A 315 20.73 20.88 -7.67
N ASN A 316 22.01 21.19 -7.41
CA ASN A 316 22.41 22.28 -6.53
C ASN A 316 22.36 23.59 -7.30
N MET A 317 21.33 24.41 -7.08
CA MET A 317 21.18 25.74 -7.71
C MET A 317 22.26 26.72 -7.24
N ASP A 318 22.64 26.60 -5.99
CA ASP A 318 23.75 27.31 -5.33
C ASP A 318 24.31 26.44 -4.18
N ALA A 319 25.31 26.94 -3.46
CA ALA A 319 25.94 26.22 -2.34
C ALA A 319 24.97 25.83 -1.20
N ASN A 320 23.77 26.43 -1.15
CA ASN A 320 22.82 26.27 -0.05
C ASN A 320 21.43 25.85 -0.52
N THR A 321 21.21 25.71 -1.82
CA THR A 321 19.87 25.39 -2.36
C THR A 321 19.94 24.16 -3.25
N LEU A 322 19.25 23.10 -2.82
CA LEU A 322 19.06 21.84 -3.54
C LEU A 322 17.64 21.75 -4.06
N VAL A 323 17.47 21.32 -5.31
CA VAL A 323 16.18 20.98 -5.93
C VAL A 323 16.23 19.55 -6.44
N MET A 324 15.15 18.81 -6.28
CA MET A 324 15.04 17.41 -6.68
C MET A 324 13.74 17.16 -7.43
N LEU A 325 13.79 16.20 -8.37
CA LEU A 325 12.64 15.70 -9.11
C LEU A 325 12.77 14.18 -9.22
N ASP A 326 11.73 13.46 -8.83
CA ASP A 326 11.62 12.02 -9.02
C ASP A 326 10.37 11.68 -9.83
N ILE A 327 10.49 10.67 -10.69
CA ILE A 327 9.37 10.07 -11.44
C ILE A 327 9.47 8.56 -11.20
N THR A 328 8.40 7.96 -10.71
CA THR A 328 8.32 6.52 -10.45
C THR A 328 7.12 5.94 -11.18
N HIS A 329 7.34 4.82 -11.87
CA HIS A 329 6.31 3.99 -12.47
C HIS A 329 6.13 2.73 -11.65
N LYS A 330 4.88 2.38 -11.32
CA LYS A 330 4.48 1.18 -10.58
C LYS A 330 3.54 0.35 -11.45
N ALA A 331 3.92 -0.88 -11.73
CA ALA A 331 3.23 -1.76 -12.68
C ALA A 331 2.14 -2.58 -12.00
N TRP A 332 1.11 -1.93 -11.49
CA TRP A 332 -0.01 -2.59 -10.84
C TRP A 332 -0.79 -3.51 -11.77
N SER A 333 -0.83 -3.21 -13.08
CA SER A 333 -1.52 -4.03 -14.08
C SER A 333 -0.86 -5.40 -14.30
N ASP A 334 0.39 -5.59 -13.85
CA ASP A 334 1.11 -6.86 -13.89
C ASP A 334 0.99 -7.63 -12.56
N SER A 335 0.60 -6.98 -11.45
CA SER A 335 0.58 -7.55 -10.11
C SER A 335 -0.55 -8.54 -9.91
N LYS A 336 -0.27 -9.71 -9.35
CA LYS A 336 -1.29 -10.68 -8.96
C LYS A 336 -2.25 -10.04 -7.96
N PHE A 337 -3.54 -10.37 -8.05
CA PHE A 337 -4.65 -9.80 -7.33
C PHE A 337 -4.94 -8.35 -7.77
N PHE A 338 -3.97 -7.40 -7.67
CA PHE A 338 -4.23 -5.99 -7.95
C PHE A 338 -4.50 -5.69 -9.42
N LYS A 339 -3.93 -6.42 -10.40
CA LYS A 339 -4.19 -6.22 -11.84
C LYS A 339 -5.67 -6.21 -12.25
N GLU A 340 -6.54 -6.75 -11.39
CA GLU A 340 -7.99 -6.80 -11.63
C GLU A 340 -8.72 -5.59 -11.07
N PHE A 341 -8.07 -4.84 -10.17
CA PHE A 341 -8.59 -3.68 -9.48
C PHE A 341 -7.86 -2.38 -9.83
N TYR A 342 -6.59 -2.48 -10.27
CA TYR A 342 -5.72 -1.36 -10.52
C TYR A 342 -5.17 -1.34 -11.94
N ASP A 343 -4.97 -0.13 -12.47
CA ASP A 343 -4.07 0.17 -13.58
C ASP A 343 -2.71 0.63 -13.05
N ASP A 344 -1.73 0.74 -13.96
CA ASP A 344 -0.41 1.27 -13.62
C ASP A 344 -0.50 2.67 -13.04
N GLN A 345 0.43 2.98 -12.14
CA GLN A 345 0.49 4.26 -11.45
C GLN A 345 1.81 4.97 -11.72
N ASN A 346 1.74 6.23 -12.12
CA ASN A 346 2.89 7.12 -12.19
C ASN A 346 2.86 8.09 -11.02
N VAL A 347 4.02 8.26 -10.37
CA VAL A 347 4.22 9.19 -9.26
C VAL A 347 5.27 10.20 -9.66
N ILE A 348 4.98 11.48 -9.49
CA ILE A 348 5.91 12.58 -9.72
C ILE A 348 6.08 13.33 -8.39
N SER A 349 7.32 13.49 -7.93
CA SER A 349 7.62 14.21 -6.69
C SER A 349 8.70 15.25 -6.93
N VAL A 350 8.53 16.42 -6.35
CA VAL A 350 9.53 17.49 -6.34
C VAL A 350 9.86 17.89 -4.91
N GLY A 351 11.14 18.17 -4.66
CA GLY A 351 11.63 18.60 -3.36
C GLY A 351 12.58 19.78 -3.48
N ILE A 352 12.57 20.65 -2.48
CA ILE A 352 13.51 21.76 -2.33
C ILE A 352 14.04 21.81 -0.91
N GLN A 353 15.35 22.08 -0.78
CA GLN A 353 16.01 22.36 0.50
C GLN A 353 16.76 23.66 0.44
N LYS A 354 16.64 24.46 1.50
CA LYS A 354 17.47 25.62 1.77
C LYS A 354 18.26 25.41 3.05
N THR A 355 19.58 25.43 2.96
CA THR A 355 20.50 25.32 4.10
C THR A 355 20.88 26.69 4.62
N MET A 356 20.79 26.88 5.92
CA MET A 356 21.13 28.14 6.62
C MET A 356 21.96 27.83 7.87
N GLY A 357 23.28 27.75 7.73
CA GLY A 357 24.16 27.29 8.81
C GLY A 357 23.90 25.81 9.12
N ASN A 358 23.47 25.52 10.35
CA ASN A 358 23.10 24.17 10.80
C ASN A 358 21.62 23.83 10.62
N LEU A 359 20.84 24.73 10.02
CA LEU A 359 19.42 24.57 9.79
C LEU A 359 19.15 24.25 8.31
N LYS A 360 18.32 23.24 8.05
CA LYS A 360 17.84 22.85 6.70
C LYS A 360 16.31 23.01 6.67
N LEU A 361 15.82 23.91 5.84
CA LEU A 361 14.39 24.05 5.56
C LEU A 361 14.05 23.26 4.31
N ARG A 362 12.99 22.46 4.37
CA ARG A 362 12.57 21.56 3.30
C ARG A 362 11.11 21.73 2.98
N ALA A 363 10.78 21.56 1.70
CA ALA A 363 9.41 21.46 1.22
C ALA A 363 9.34 20.48 0.05
N GLY A 364 8.22 19.83 -0.11
CA GLY A 364 7.98 18.88 -1.18
C GLY A 364 6.53 18.85 -1.63
N TYR A 365 6.34 18.45 -2.87
CA TYR A 365 5.05 18.16 -3.47
C TYR A 365 5.13 16.88 -4.27
N GLY A 366 4.12 16.02 -4.11
CA GLY A 366 3.96 14.78 -4.86
C GLY A 366 2.60 14.70 -5.51
N TYR A 367 2.59 14.17 -6.72
CA TYR A 367 1.39 13.80 -7.46
C TYR A 367 1.46 12.34 -7.86
N ALA A 368 0.35 11.61 -7.74
CA ALA A 368 0.22 10.25 -8.23
C ALA A 368 -1.09 10.09 -9.01
N ASP A 369 -1.03 9.30 -10.07
CA ASP A 369 -2.25 8.86 -10.75
C ASP A 369 -3.08 8.00 -9.79
N ASP A 370 -4.42 8.08 -9.92
CA ASP A 370 -5.33 7.17 -9.25
C ASP A 370 -5.26 5.79 -9.93
N PRO A 371 -4.74 4.76 -9.28
CA PRO A 371 -4.60 3.46 -9.91
C PRO A 371 -5.89 2.65 -9.93
N LEU A 372 -6.89 3.01 -9.11
CA LEU A 372 -8.12 2.26 -9.00
C LEU A 372 -8.91 2.31 -10.31
N LEU A 373 -9.21 1.16 -10.85
CA LEU A 373 -10.14 1.04 -11.97
C LEU A 373 -11.51 1.51 -11.53
N SER A 374 -12.21 2.22 -12.41
CA SER A 374 -13.63 2.53 -12.21
C SER A 374 -14.49 1.28 -12.18
N MET A 375 -13.96 0.18 -12.71
CA MET A 375 -14.60 -1.13 -12.78
C MET A 375 -13.54 -2.24 -12.71
N VAL A 376 -13.89 -3.30 -11.98
CA VAL A 376 -13.02 -4.48 -11.81
C VAL A 376 -12.90 -5.26 -13.11
N LYS A 377 -11.69 -5.63 -13.49
CA LYS A 377 -11.43 -6.60 -14.56
C LYS A 377 -11.71 -8.01 -14.03
N VAL A 378 -12.36 -8.84 -14.84
CA VAL A 378 -12.59 -10.25 -14.49
C VAL A 378 -11.40 -11.06 -14.98
N GLY A 379 -10.39 -11.21 -14.15
CA GLY A 379 -9.18 -11.98 -14.42
C GLY A 379 -9.14 -13.32 -13.70
N ASP A 380 -7.94 -13.91 -13.65
CA ASP A 380 -7.74 -15.25 -13.09
C ASP A 380 -7.86 -15.28 -11.56
N GLU A 381 -7.49 -14.21 -10.86
CA GLU A 381 -7.59 -14.11 -9.39
C GLU A 381 -9.04 -14.07 -8.95
N ILE A 382 -9.87 -13.30 -9.65
CA ILE A 382 -11.30 -13.23 -9.41
C ILE A 382 -11.97 -14.58 -9.71
N LYS A 383 -11.54 -15.28 -10.76
CA LYS A 383 -11.97 -16.66 -11.03
C LYS A 383 -11.56 -17.58 -9.89
N THR A 384 -10.38 -17.41 -9.34
CA THR A 384 -9.86 -18.23 -8.23
C THR A 384 -10.69 -18.05 -6.97
N ILE A 385 -11.10 -16.84 -6.64
CA ILE A 385 -11.99 -16.60 -5.50
C ILE A 385 -13.46 -16.98 -5.77
N GLY A 386 -13.76 -17.60 -6.92
CA GLY A 386 -15.04 -18.24 -7.19
C GLY A 386 -16.18 -17.30 -7.59
N LEU A 387 -15.86 -16.10 -8.06
CA LEU A 387 -16.86 -15.12 -8.49
C LEU A 387 -17.34 -15.31 -9.94
N VAL A 388 -16.70 -16.20 -10.67
CA VAL A 388 -17.05 -16.58 -12.06
C VAL A 388 -17.01 -18.10 -12.22
N ASN A 389 -17.71 -18.65 -13.21
CA ASN A 389 -17.64 -20.08 -13.50
C ASN A 389 -16.32 -20.46 -14.21
N SER A 390 -16.08 -21.77 -14.40
CA SER A 390 -14.89 -22.30 -15.06
C SER A 390 -14.67 -21.79 -16.49
N GLU A 391 -15.69 -21.24 -17.12
CA GLU A 391 -15.66 -20.68 -18.46
C GLU A 391 -15.35 -19.17 -18.45
N GLY A 392 -15.16 -18.58 -17.26
CA GLY A 392 -14.91 -17.14 -17.08
C GLY A 392 -16.20 -16.31 -17.13
N ASN A 393 -17.37 -16.95 -17.04
CA ASN A 393 -18.64 -16.25 -16.99
C ASN A 393 -19.03 -15.95 -15.54
N ALA A 394 -19.59 -14.78 -15.27
CA ALA A 394 -20.10 -14.45 -13.95
C ALA A 394 -21.15 -15.48 -13.51
N THR A 395 -20.96 -16.09 -12.35
CA THR A 395 -21.87 -17.11 -11.81
C THR A 395 -23.16 -16.52 -11.26
N SER A 396 -23.18 -15.24 -11.02
CA SER A 396 -24.34 -14.50 -10.57
C SER A 396 -24.37 -13.13 -11.25
N SER A 397 -25.52 -12.74 -11.59
CA SER A 397 -26.08 -11.49 -12.08
C SER A 397 -25.20 -10.20 -11.97
N PRO A 398 -25.63 -9.05 -12.52
CA PRO A 398 -25.01 -7.71 -12.44
C PRO A 398 -24.51 -7.24 -11.06
N MET A 399 -24.90 -7.94 -10.01
CA MET A 399 -24.49 -7.73 -8.61
C MET A 399 -22.99 -7.87 -8.37
N TYR A 400 -22.32 -8.65 -9.19
CA TYR A 400 -20.89 -8.89 -9.05
C TYR A 400 -20.06 -7.60 -9.18
N GLY A 401 -20.30 -6.83 -10.24
CA GLY A 401 -19.62 -5.56 -10.45
C GLY A 401 -19.91 -4.55 -9.33
N LEU A 402 -21.15 -4.52 -8.83
CA LEU A 402 -21.53 -3.69 -7.70
C LEU A 402 -20.79 -4.09 -6.43
N PHE A 403 -20.70 -5.39 -6.15
CA PHE A 403 -20.00 -5.90 -4.98
C PHE A 403 -18.50 -5.59 -5.03
N MET A 404 -17.86 -5.82 -6.16
CA MET A 404 -16.43 -5.56 -6.31
C MET A 404 -16.10 -4.06 -6.29
N SER A 405 -16.98 -3.22 -6.81
CA SER A 405 -16.88 -1.77 -6.66
C SER A 405 -17.03 -1.35 -5.20
N TYR A 406 -17.91 -2.00 -4.45
CA TYR A 406 -18.06 -1.80 -3.01
C TYR A 406 -16.81 -2.24 -2.25
N PHE A 407 -16.26 -3.41 -2.58
CA PHE A 407 -15.00 -3.91 -2.00
C PHE A 407 -13.84 -2.93 -2.23
N GLN A 408 -13.64 -2.48 -3.49
CA GLN A 408 -12.59 -1.50 -3.81
C GLN A 408 -12.75 -0.22 -2.98
N ALA A 409 -13.95 0.31 -2.92
CA ALA A 409 -14.22 1.55 -2.22
C ALA A 409 -14.07 1.43 -0.70
N MET A 410 -14.44 0.27 -0.12
CA MET A 410 -14.44 0.04 1.32
C MET A 410 -13.09 -0.41 1.86
N GLU A 411 -12.44 -1.33 1.19
CA GLU A 411 -11.24 -1.96 1.72
C GLU A 411 -9.94 -1.48 1.07
N THR A 412 -10.02 -0.91 -0.13
CA THR A 412 -8.83 -0.44 -0.85
C THR A 412 -8.96 1.00 -1.41
N PRO A 413 -9.42 1.99 -0.63
CA PRO A 413 -9.66 3.34 -1.14
C PRO A 413 -8.36 4.15 -1.32
N VAL A 414 -7.47 3.68 -2.17
CA VAL A 414 -6.14 4.26 -2.38
C VAL A 414 -6.16 5.26 -3.52
N ILE A 415 -6.91 6.35 -3.36
CA ILE A 415 -7.17 7.37 -4.38
C ILE A 415 -6.44 8.70 -4.13
N TYR A 416 -5.42 8.70 -3.28
CA TYR A 416 -4.66 9.93 -2.98
C TYR A 416 -3.85 10.40 -4.19
N LYS A 417 -4.10 11.62 -4.65
CA LYS A 417 -3.38 12.20 -5.79
C LYS A 417 -2.32 13.21 -5.36
N HIS A 418 -2.63 14.04 -4.39
CA HIS A 418 -1.81 15.18 -4.04
C HIS A 418 -1.26 15.09 -2.63
N ARG A 419 0.07 15.26 -2.49
CA ARG A 419 0.76 15.33 -1.21
C ARG A 419 1.57 16.63 -1.12
N VAL A 420 1.43 17.36 -0.03
CA VAL A 420 2.26 18.51 0.33
C VAL A 420 3.03 18.17 1.60
N ALA A 421 4.32 18.44 1.61
CA ALA A 421 5.17 18.17 2.76
C ALA A 421 6.08 19.34 3.07
N VAL A 422 6.42 19.51 4.34
CA VAL A 422 7.42 20.44 4.84
C VAL A 422 8.27 19.77 5.91
N GLY A 423 9.47 20.25 6.13
CA GLY A 423 10.34 19.69 7.16
C GLY A 423 11.49 20.59 7.55
N LEU A 424 12.09 20.19 8.65
CA LEU A 424 13.19 20.86 9.28
C LEU A 424 14.29 19.87 9.64
N GLY A 425 15.52 20.14 9.19
CA GLY A 425 16.72 19.44 9.62
C GLY A 425 17.58 20.34 10.50
N VAL A 426 18.13 19.81 11.59
CA VAL A 426 19.03 20.51 12.48
C VAL A 426 20.30 19.68 12.66
N GLU A 427 21.41 20.14 12.10
CA GLU A 427 22.72 19.56 12.34
C GLU A 427 23.28 20.00 13.69
N SER A 428 24.14 19.20 14.30
CA SER A 428 24.66 19.44 15.66
C SER A 428 23.55 19.70 16.68
N PHE A 429 22.52 18.88 16.63
CA PHE A 429 21.35 19.01 17.49
C PHE A 429 21.76 18.98 18.98
N LEU A 430 21.19 19.87 19.78
CA LEU A 430 21.56 20.10 21.19
C LEU A 430 23.07 20.43 21.41
N GLY A 431 23.73 20.95 20.37
CA GLY A 431 25.17 21.25 20.44
C GLY A 431 26.09 20.02 20.34
N VAL A 432 25.55 18.86 19.95
CA VAL A 432 26.30 17.62 19.77
C VAL A 432 26.68 17.48 18.29
N PRO A 433 27.98 17.61 17.91
CA PRO A 433 28.40 17.74 16.51
C PRO A 433 28.02 16.58 15.59
N PHE A 434 27.89 15.39 16.13
CA PHE A 434 27.59 14.15 15.39
C PHE A 434 26.12 13.72 15.49
N LEU A 435 25.25 14.57 16.05
CA LEU A 435 23.82 14.30 16.19
C LEU A 435 23.02 15.27 15.31
N SER A 436 22.18 14.75 14.46
CA SER A 436 21.19 15.53 13.71
C SER A 436 19.77 15.14 14.06
N LEU A 437 18.83 16.10 13.93
CA LEU A 437 17.40 15.90 14.05
C LEU A 437 16.74 16.30 12.72
N ASP A 438 15.93 15.42 12.18
CA ASP A 438 15.02 15.71 11.06
C ASP A 438 13.59 15.59 11.52
N THR A 439 12.74 16.54 11.14
CA THR A 439 11.30 16.52 11.39
C THR A 439 10.53 16.84 10.13
N HIS A 440 9.33 16.30 10.01
CA HIS A 440 8.45 16.58 8.88
C HIS A 440 6.99 16.61 9.29
N ALA A 441 6.21 17.34 8.51
CA ALA A 441 4.76 17.27 8.48
C ALA A 441 4.30 17.20 7.03
N ALA A 442 3.32 16.36 6.75
CA ALA A 442 2.76 16.24 5.41
C ALA A 442 1.25 16.04 5.46
N ILE A 443 0.58 16.52 4.43
CA ILE A 443 -0.85 16.35 4.21
C ILE A 443 -1.07 15.73 2.83
N GLN A 444 -1.93 14.73 2.77
CA GLN A 444 -2.55 14.29 1.54
C GLN A 444 -3.91 14.95 1.42
N LEU A 445 -4.09 15.68 0.33
CA LEU A 445 -5.32 16.42 0.09
C LEU A 445 -6.50 15.46 -0.03
N GLU A 446 -7.68 15.96 0.32
CA GLU A 446 -8.91 15.20 0.21
C GLU A 446 -9.22 14.88 -1.26
N GLU A 447 -9.48 13.61 -1.53
CA GLU A 447 -9.85 13.09 -2.85
C GLU A 447 -11.10 12.24 -2.73
N ASP A 448 -11.97 12.39 -3.72
CA ASP A 448 -13.21 11.66 -3.86
C ASP A 448 -13.15 10.73 -5.06
N LYS A 449 -13.73 9.54 -4.93
CA LYS A 449 -13.98 8.66 -6.06
C LYS A 449 -15.37 8.04 -5.99
N CYS A 450 -16.06 8.05 -7.13
CA CYS A 450 -17.36 7.43 -7.30
C CYS A 450 -17.19 6.07 -7.99
N PHE A 451 -17.91 5.08 -7.50
CA PHE A 451 -17.91 3.72 -8.02
C PHE A 451 -19.35 3.33 -8.37
N GLY A 452 -19.54 2.78 -9.57
CA GLY A 452 -20.84 2.39 -10.08
C GLY A 452 -20.83 1.02 -10.72
N SER A 453 -22.03 0.45 -10.88
CA SER A 453 -22.23 -0.79 -11.63
C SER A 453 -22.43 -0.55 -13.13
N GLY A 454 -22.30 0.70 -13.57
CA GLY A 454 -22.91 1.20 -14.80
C GLY A 454 -22.31 0.76 -16.11
N GLN A 455 -21.09 0.23 -16.16
CA GLN A 455 -20.48 -0.29 -17.39
C GLN A 455 -19.43 -1.32 -17.06
N ALA A 456 -19.85 -2.52 -16.77
CA ALA A 456 -18.91 -3.63 -16.77
C ALA A 456 -18.39 -3.83 -18.21
N ASP A 457 -17.17 -3.37 -18.47
CA ASP A 457 -16.42 -3.82 -19.62
C ASP A 457 -15.87 -5.22 -19.29
N TYR A 458 -16.79 -6.14 -19.10
CA TYR A 458 -16.46 -7.56 -19.03
C TYR A 458 -15.94 -7.90 -20.42
N GLY A 459 -14.62 -8.07 -20.54
CA GLY A 459 -13.98 -8.41 -21.79
C GLY A 459 -14.81 -9.39 -22.60
N THR A 460 -14.64 -9.42 -23.89
CA THR A 460 -15.45 -10.07 -24.92
C THR A 460 -15.98 -11.49 -24.64
N GLY A 461 -15.65 -12.12 -23.51
CA GLY A 461 -16.18 -13.40 -23.03
C GLY A 461 -17.53 -13.35 -22.31
N LEU A 462 -17.98 -12.18 -21.86
CA LEU A 462 -19.30 -11.99 -21.23
C LEU A 462 -20.32 -11.31 -22.15
N GLY A 463 -20.15 -11.44 -23.45
CA GLY A 463 -20.92 -10.75 -24.51
C GLY A 463 -22.44 -10.90 -24.46
N ALA A 464 -23.00 -11.76 -23.64
CA ALA A 464 -24.45 -11.89 -23.48
C ALA A 464 -25.01 -10.92 -22.41
N TYR A 465 -24.17 -10.43 -21.51
CA TYR A 465 -24.61 -9.53 -20.40
C TYR A 465 -24.69 -8.07 -20.83
N SER A 466 -23.88 -7.65 -21.79
CA SER A 466 -23.75 -6.26 -22.21
C SER A 466 -25.03 -5.66 -22.86
N ALA A 467 -25.83 -6.47 -23.51
CA ALA A 467 -26.95 -5.93 -24.31
C ALA A 467 -28.26 -5.78 -23.53
N THR A 468 -28.47 -6.60 -22.49
CA THR A 468 -29.72 -6.61 -21.72
C THR A 468 -29.65 -5.77 -20.45
N THR A 469 -28.45 -5.62 -19.87
CA THR A 469 -28.24 -4.82 -18.66
C THR A 469 -28.11 -3.32 -18.91
N LYS A 470 -27.84 -2.88 -20.13
CA LYS A 470 -27.97 -1.45 -20.51
C LYS A 470 -29.38 -0.86 -20.30
N GLY A 471 -30.40 -1.71 -20.04
CA GLY A 471 -31.75 -1.31 -19.73
C GLY A 471 -32.12 -1.31 -18.25
N ILE A 472 -31.27 -1.82 -17.36
CA ILE A 472 -31.52 -1.68 -15.94
C ILE A 472 -30.88 -0.36 -15.50
N ALA A 473 -31.59 0.74 -15.75
CA ALA A 473 -31.32 1.98 -15.04
C ALA A 473 -31.55 1.68 -13.56
N LEU A 474 -30.49 1.47 -12.82
CA LEU A 474 -30.54 1.41 -11.37
C LEU A 474 -30.95 2.82 -10.91
N ALA A 475 -32.25 3.01 -10.69
CA ALA A 475 -32.77 4.28 -10.24
C ALA A 475 -32.41 4.47 -8.78
N GLY A 476 -31.67 5.53 -8.45
CA GLY A 476 -31.41 5.95 -7.07
C GLY A 476 -29.95 6.01 -6.65
N GLY A 477 -29.04 6.41 -7.55
CA GLY A 477 -27.63 6.59 -7.19
C GLY A 477 -27.28 7.88 -6.44
N LEU A 478 -26.00 8.10 -6.15
CA LEU A 478 -25.45 9.22 -5.36
C LEU A 478 -25.38 10.57 -6.10
N ALA A 479 -26.27 10.87 -7.03
CA ALA A 479 -26.21 12.09 -7.85
C ALA A 479 -26.12 13.41 -7.05
N SER A 480 -26.58 13.42 -5.80
CA SER A 480 -26.52 14.60 -4.91
C SER A 480 -25.13 14.86 -4.31
N ASP A 481 -24.19 13.90 -4.40
CA ASP A 481 -22.89 13.96 -3.75
C ASP A 481 -21.73 14.16 -4.74
N GLY A 482 -22.03 14.69 -5.92
CA GLY A 482 -21.03 14.88 -6.98
C GLY A 482 -20.82 13.65 -7.85
N CYS A 483 -21.47 12.53 -7.55
CA CYS A 483 -21.49 11.32 -8.36
C CYS A 483 -22.66 11.33 -9.35
N THR A 484 -22.63 10.45 -10.34
CA THR A 484 -23.77 10.29 -11.27
C THR A 484 -24.83 9.39 -10.64
N SER A 485 -26.04 9.37 -11.20
CA SER A 485 -27.10 8.45 -10.76
C SER A 485 -26.82 6.98 -11.03
N ALA A 486 -25.75 6.66 -11.76
CA ALA A 486 -25.27 5.30 -11.99
C ALA A 486 -24.25 4.84 -10.92
N ASP A 487 -23.73 5.75 -10.12
CA ASP A 487 -22.76 5.46 -9.06
C ASP A 487 -23.50 5.16 -7.76
N HIS A 488 -23.09 4.10 -7.07
CA HIS A 488 -23.74 3.64 -5.85
C HIS A 488 -22.86 3.80 -4.61
N THR A 489 -21.59 4.10 -4.82
CA THR A 489 -20.60 4.15 -3.76
C THR A 489 -19.68 5.33 -3.98
N LYS A 490 -19.43 6.09 -2.92
CA LYS A 490 -18.45 7.18 -2.91
C LYS A 490 -17.47 6.96 -1.77
N ALA A 491 -16.19 6.94 -2.08
CA ALA A 491 -15.11 6.99 -1.11
C ALA A 491 -14.50 8.39 -1.09
N THR A 492 -14.21 8.90 0.10
CA THR A 492 -13.50 10.16 0.33
C THR A 492 -12.32 9.87 1.25
N VAL A 493 -11.12 10.25 0.85
CA VAL A 493 -9.91 9.99 1.62
C VAL A 493 -9.05 11.23 1.79
N SER A 494 -8.41 11.37 2.94
CA SER A 494 -7.37 12.35 3.23
C SER A 494 -6.44 11.80 4.32
N SER A 495 -5.27 12.41 4.52
CA SER A 495 -4.41 12.04 5.64
C SER A 495 -3.51 13.17 6.10
N PHE A 496 -3.05 13.05 7.35
CA PHE A 496 -2.01 13.91 7.92
C PHE A 496 -0.87 13.04 8.46
N HIS A 497 0.36 13.51 8.31
CA HIS A 497 1.56 12.83 8.78
C HIS A 497 2.41 13.80 9.60
N LEU A 498 2.97 13.30 10.69
CA LEU A 498 3.93 14.02 11.51
C LEU A 498 5.01 13.07 11.97
N GLY A 499 6.26 13.40 11.73
CA GLY A 499 7.34 12.51 12.10
C GLY A 499 8.64 13.23 12.42
N GLY A 500 9.58 12.44 12.94
CA GLY A 500 10.93 12.89 13.20
C GLY A 500 11.89 11.73 13.38
N ALA A 501 13.17 12.04 13.17
CA ALA A 501 14.26 11.08 13.30
C ALA A 501 15.52 11.73 13.85
N LEU A 502 16.26 10.97 14.63
CA LEU A 502 17.60 11.32 15.11
C LEU A 502 18.62 10.46 14.37
N THR A 503 19.67 11.11 13.88
CA THR A 503 20.80 10.45 13.21
C THR A 503 22.09 10.76 13.96
N TRP A 504 22.84 9.70 14.32
CA TRP A 504 24.20 9.79 14.85
C TRP A 504 25.18 9.39 13.75
N SER A 505 26.22 10.22 13.55
CA SER A 505 27.29 9.98 12.57
C SER A 505 28.64 9.92 13.28
N PHE A 506 29.42 8.83 13.08
CA PHE A 506 30.69 8.56 13.76
C PHE A 506 31.85 8.40 12.76
#